data_a4da44241cb4f4363cae5a7ab20e2cfa
#
_entry.id   a4da44241cb4f4363cae5a7ab20e2cfa
#
_cell.length_a   1.000
_cell.length_b   1.000
_cell.length_c   1.000
_cell.angle_alpha   90.00
_cell.angle_beta   90.00
_cell.angle_gamma   90.00
#
_symmetry.space_group_name_H-M   'P 1'
#
loop_
_entity.id
_entity.type
_entity.pdbx_description
1 polymer ?
#
loop_
_entity_poly.entity_id
_entity_poly.type
_entity_poly.pdbx_seq_one_letter_code
_entity_poly.pdbx_strand_id
1 'polypeptide(L)'
;MKNSFSLLEVILSLIISSIVIIYSTLFTKELFFENRINQQLEIQKIDLLSTKIFFQRHLNEINEFSFSNENLYFKNSLLLENVKEFTLNKSGNKVIIFINLDDKILQNWQFSL
;
A
#
# COMPACT_ATOMS: atom_id res chain seq x y z
N MET A 1 -45.86 19.81 36.16
CA MET A 1 -45.41 19.59 35.58
C MET A 1 -45.22 19.03 34.75
N LYS A 2 -45.27 19.01 34.44
CA LYS A 2 -45.19 18.40 33.82
C LYS A 2 -44.32 17.77 33.34
N ASN A 3 -44.21 17.30 33.46
CA ASN A 3 -43.56 16.16 33.19
C ASN A 3 -43.22 15.89 31.81
N SER A 4 -43.72 16.50 30.92
CA SER A 4 -43.47 16.27 29.55
C SER A 4 -42.48 17.26 29.04
N PHE A 5 -41.61 16.83 28.23
CA PHE A 5 -40.82 17.71 27.43
C PHE A 5 -41.72 18.53 26.51
N SER A 6 -41.38 19.72 26.27
CA SER A 6 -42.06 20.50 25.24
C SER A 6 -41.84 19.86 23.88
N LEU A 7 -42.73 20.10 22.98
CA LEU A 7 -42.56 19.61 21.60
C LEU A 7 -41.27 20.16 20.98
N LEU A 8 -40.92 21.41 21.32
CA LEU A 8 -39.68 22.01 20.85
C LEU A 8 -38.45 21.26 21.36
N GLU A 9 -38.46 20.83 22.62
CA GLU A 9 -37.33 20.08 23.19
C GLU A 9 -37.15 18.72 22.49
N VAL A 10 -38.25 18.03 22.19
CA VAL A 10 -38.19 16.77 21.48
C VAL A 10 -37.63 16.97 20.08
N ILE A 11 -38.09 17.97 19.37
CA ILE A 11 -37.60 18.26 18.01
C ILE A 11 -36.14 18.61 18.05
N LEU A 12 -35.71 19.44 19.01
CA LEU A 12 -34.33 19.83 19.15
C LEU A 12 -33.42 18.64 19.46
N SER A 13 -33.88 17.72 20.33
CA SER A 13 -33.14 16.47 20.60
C SER A 13 -32.99 15.62 19.37
N LEU A 14 -34.02 15.49 18.55
CA LEU A 14 -33.98 14.70 17.32
C LEU A 14 -32.98 15.31 16.32
N ILE A 15 -32.96 16.62 16.19
CA ILE A 15 -32.04 17.31 15.30
C ILE A 15 -30.60 17.07 15.74
N ILE A 16 -30.29 17.24 17.02
CA ILE A 16 -28.95 17.06 17.56
C ILE A 16 -28.51 15.62 17.39
N SER A 17 -29.37 14.66 17.70
CA SER A 17 -29.06 13.24 17.53
C SER A 17 -28.77 12.88 16.08
N SER A 18 -29.54 13.43 15.15
CA SER A 18 -29.33 13.21 13.73
C SER A 18 -27.95 13.73 13.28
N ILE A 19 -27.57 14.90 13.73
CA ILE A 19 -26.27 15.49 13.40
C ILE A 19 -25.16 14.60 13.93
N VAL A 20 -25.23 14.15 15.17
CA VAL A 20 -24.21 13.29 15.77
C VAL A 20 -24.05 11.99 14.98
N ILE A 21 -25.18 11.38 14.61
CA ILE A 21 -25.17 10.11 13.86
C ILE A 21 -24.50 10.31 12.50
N ILE A 22 -24.85 11.37 11.79
CA ILE A 22 -24.31 11.67 10.46
C ILE A 22 -22.80 11.87 10.53
N TYR A 23 -22.32 12.69 11.45
CA TYR A 23 -20.89 12.96 11.58
C TYR A 23 -20.12 11.72 12.04
N SER A 24 -20.69 10.93 12.95
CA SER A 24 -20.06 9.70 13.39
C SER A 24 -19.89 8.70 12.23
N THR A 25 -20.90 8.60 11.38
CA THR A 25 -20.86 7.70 10.22
C THR A 25 -19.79 8.16 9.24
N LEU A 26 -19.71 9.45 8.94
CA LEU A 26 -18.70 9.99 8.02
C LEU A 26 -17.29 9.79 8.57
N PHE A 27 -17.08 10.04 9.86
CA PHE A 27 -15.79 9.85 10.50
C PHE A 27 -15.35 8.39 10.44
N THR A 28 -16.25 7.47 10.72
CA THR A 28 -15.96 6.04 10.66
C THR A 28 -15.58 5.61 9.25
N LYS A 29 -16.29 6.10 8.24
CA LYS A 29 -15.96 5.81 6.85
C LYS A 29 -14.56 6.28 6.49
N GLU A 30 -14.20 7.49 6.89
CA GLU A 30 -12.86 8.02 6.62
C GLU A 30 -11.77 7.17 7.26
N LEU A 31 -11.96 6.76 8.52
CA LEU A 31 -10.99 5.92 9.21
C LEU A 31 -10.82 4.57 8.52
N PHE A 32 -11.90 3.94 8.12
CA PHE A 32 -11.81 2.67 7.41
C PHE A 32 -11.09 2.80 6.08
N PHE A 33 -11.38 3.86 5.35
CA PHE A 33 -10.76 4.09 4.06
C PHE A 33 -9.25 4.32 4.21
N GLU A 34 -8.84 5.16 5.15
CA GLU A 34 -7.42 5.42 5.41
C GLU A 34 -6.69 4.18 5.87
N ASN A 35 -7.32 3.38 6.74
CA ASN A 35 -6.71 2.14 7.20
C ASN A 35 -6.48 1.15 6.06
N ARG A 36 -7.41 1.04 5.14
CA ARG A 36 -7.25 0.15 3.99
C ARG A 36 -6.08 0.58 3.11
N ILE A 37 -5.97 1.88 2.84
CA ILE A 37 -4.87 2.42 2.04
C ILE A 37 -3.54 2.17 2.74
N ASN A 38 -3.46 2.44 4.04
CA ASN A 38 -2.25 2.24 4.81
C ASN A 38 -1.85 0.78 4.87
N GLN A 39 -2.80 -0.14 5.02
CA GLN A 39 -2.53 -1.57 5.01
C GLN A 39 -1.98 -2.02 3.67
N GLN A 40 -2.55 -1.54 2.57
CA GLN A 40 -2.04 -1.87 1.25
C GLN A 40 -0.61 -1.40 1.05
N LEU A 41 -0.31 -0.18 1.50
CA LEU A 41 1.05 0.35 1.40
C LEU A 41 2.03 -0.47 2.24
N GLU A 42 1.64 -0.88 3.42
CA GLU A 42 2.49 -1.70 4.28
C GLU A 42 2.75 -3.07 3.67
N ILE A 43 1.72 -3.71 3.10
CA ILE A 43 1.89 -4.97 2.40
C ILE A 43 2.85 -4.81 1.24
N GLN A 44 2.70 -3.74 0.45
CA GLN A 44 3.60 -3.48 -0.67
C GLN A 44 5.04 -3.25 -0.21
N LYS A 45 5.24 -2.57 0.91
CA LYS A 45 6.57 -2.37 1.48
C LYS A 45 7.19 -3.70 1.92
N ILE A 46 6.40 -4.56 2.53
CA ILE A 46 6.86 -5.89 2.94
C ILE A 46 7.22 -6.71 1.72
N ASP A 47 6.41 -6.69 0.68
CA ASP A 47 6.68 -7.38 -0.56
C ASP A 47 7.97 -6.90 -1.19
N LEU A 48 8.21 -5.59 -1.20
CA LEU A 48 9.46 -5.02 -1.71
C LEU A 48 10.66 -5.43 -0.88
N LEU A 49 10.53 -5.43 0.44
CA LEU A 49 11.62 -5.85 1.31
C LEU A 49 11.96 -7.32 1.09
N SER A 50 10.94 -8.17 0.98
CA SER A 50 11.13 -9.59 0.69
C SER A 50 11.81 -9.79 -0.66
N THR A 51 11.41 -9.02 -1.66
CA THR A 51 12.02 -9.05 -2.99
C THR A 51 13.47 -8.61 -2.94
N LYS A 52 13.78 -7.57 -2.17
CA LYS A 52 15.15 -7.12 -1.99
C LYS A 52 16.02 -8.22 -1.39
N ILE A 53 15.53 -8.88 -0.35
CA ILE A 53 16.25 -9.98 0.29
C ILE A 53 16.44 -11.14 -0.70
N PHE A 54 15.43 -11.41 -1.50
CA PHE A 54 15.51 -12.45 -2.53
C PHE A 54 16.60 -12.12 -3.56
N PHE A 55 16.66 -10.88 -4.05
CA PHE A 55 17.73 -10.44 -4.94
C PHE A 55 19.10 -10.60 -4.29
N GLN A 56 19.21 -10.22 -3.03
CA GLN A 56 20.48 -10.29 -2.31
C GLN A 56 20.97 -11.74 -2.20
N ARG A 57 20.07 -12.68 -2.02
CA ARG A 57 20.42 -14.10 -1.92
C ARG A 57 20.68 -14.75 -3.28
N HIS A 58 20.20 -14.15 -4.36
CA HIS A 58 20.27 -14.74 -5.69
C HIS A 58 21.04 -13.85 -6.67
N LEU A 59 22.03 -13.10 -6.17
CA LEU A 59 22.83 -12.23 -7.02
C LEU A 59 23.57 -12.97 -8.12
N ASN A 60 23.94 -14.23 -7.86
CA ASN A 60 24.62 -15.07 -8.85
C ASN A 60 23.69 -15.49 -10.00
N GLU A 61 22.38 -15.39 -9.79
CA GLU A 61 21.39 -15.79 -10.79
C GLU A 61 20.63 -14.57 -11.32
N ILE A 62 21.31 -13.44 -11.38
CA ILE A 62 20.65 -12.16 -11.71
C ILE A 62 20.06 -12.16 -13.11
N ASN A 63 20.60 -12.98 -14.02
CA ASN A 63 20.10 -13.08 -15.39
C ASN A 63 18.78 -13.87 -15.49
N GLU A 64 18.38 -14.53 -14.41
CA GLU A 64 17.14 -15.30 -14.36
C GLU A 64 15.92 -14.44 -14.02
N PHE A 65 16.13 -13.18 -13.68
CA PHE A 65 15.05 -12.24 -13.43
C PHE A 65 14.56 -11.65 -14.74
N SER A 66 13.24 -11.58 -14.87
CA SER A 66 12.61 -10.99 -16.05
C SER A 66 11.45 -10.11 -15.65
N PHE A 67 11.16 -9.10 -16.48
CA PHE A 67 10.07 -8.17 -16.27
C PHE A 67 9.21 -8.12 -17.52
N SER A 68 7.91 -8.36 -17.35
CA SER A 68 6.94 -8.27 -18.43
C SER A 68 5.54 -8.06 -17.88
N ASN A 69 4.71 -7.32 -18.62
CA ASN A 69 3.30 -7.09 -18.28
C ASN A 69 3.12 -6.57 -16.86
N GLU A 70 3.99 -5.66 -16.42
CA GLU A 70 3.97 -5.06 -15.10
C GLU A 70 4.20 -6.08 -13.97
N ASN A 71 4.82 -7.21 -14.27
CA ASN A 71 5.15 -8.24 -13.30
C ASN A 71 6.63 -8.58 -13.36
N LEU A 72 7.20 -8.87 -12.22
CA LEU A 72 8.58 -9.32 -12.09
C LEU A 72 8.60 -10.82 -11.86
N TYR A 73 9.42 -11.54 -12.64
CA TYR A 73 9.52 -12.99 -12.57
C TYR A 73 10.95 -13.43 -12.25
N PHE A 74 11.06 -14.58 -11.59
CA PHE A 74 12.32 -15.27 -11.41
C PHE A 74 12.14 -16.73 -11.88
N LYS A 75 12.91 -17.12 -12.89
CA LYS A 75 12.81 -18.47 -13.48
C LYS A 75 11.37 -18.83 -13.84
N ASN A 76 10.66 -17.88 -14.44
CA ASN A 76 9.25 -18.03 -14.83
C ASN A 76 8.27 -18.12 -13.66
N SER A 77 8.71 -17.89 -12.43
CA SER A 77 7.83 -17.81 -11.27
C SER A 77 7.55 -16.36 -10.93
N LEU A 78 6.30 -16.05 -10.63
CA LEU A 78 5.92 -14.69 -10.29
C LEU A 78 6.55 -14.29 -8.97
N LEU A 79 7.28 -13.17 -8.97
CA LEU A 79 7.95 -12.67 -7.78
C LEU A 79 7.26 -11.44 -7.21
N LEU A 80 6.84 -10.51 -8.06
CA LEU A 80 6.23 -9.26 -7.63
C LEU A 80 5.25 -8.78 -8.69
N GLU A 81 4.06 -8.34 -8.25
CA GLU A 81 3.02 -7.82 -9.12
C GLU A 81 2.96 -6.29 -9.07
N ASN A 82 2.30 -5.70 -10.05
CA ASN A 82 2.06 -4.24 -10.12
C ASN A 82 3.35 -3.42 -10.17
N VAL A 83 4.37 -3.95 -10.83
CA VAL A 83 5.62 -3.25 -11.06
C VAL A 83 5.48 -2.39 -12.30
N LYS A 84 5.46 -1.06 -12.13
CA LYS A 84 5.31 -0.14 -13.27
C LYS A 84 6.61 0.03 -14.03
N GLU A 85 7.73 0.05 -13.33
CA GLU A 85 9.04 0.16 -13.94
C GLU A 85 10.02 -0.72 -13.20
N PHE A 86 10.90 -1.36 -13.96
CA PHE A 86 11.97 -2.17 -13.41
C PHE A 86 13.18 -2.02 -14.31
N THR A 87 14.30 -1.59 -13.73
CA THR A 87 15.57 -1.56 -14.45
C THR A 87 16.64 -2.25 -13.63
N LEU A 88 17.48 -3.01 -14.31
CA LEU A 88 18.57 -3.71 -13.67
C LEU A 88 19.84 -3.41 -14.47
N ASN A 89 20.80 -2.78 -13.82
CA ASN A 89 22.07 -2.43 -14.43
C ASN A 89 23.20 -3.09 -13.66
N LYS A 90 24.04 -3.81 -14.38
CA LYS A 90 25.22 -4.44 -13.80
C LYS A 90 26.45 -3.68 -14.28
N SER A 91 27.22 -3.15 -13.35
CA SER A 91 28.45 -2.41 -13.65
C SER A 91 29.57 -2.94 -12.77
N GLY A 92 30.52 -3.66 -13.38
CA GLY A 92 31.60 -4.28 -12.64
C GLY A 92 31.09 -5.26 -11.59
N ASN A 93 31.43 -5.00 -10.34
CA ASN A 93 30.98 -5.81 -9.21
C ASN A 93 29.73 -5.28 -8.53
N LYS A 94 29.06 -4.31 -9.14
CA LYS A 94 27.88 -3.69 -8.55
C LYS A 94 26.67 -3.94 -9.43
N VAL A 95 25.54 -4.14 -8.76
CA VAL A 95 24.24 -4.29 -9.41
C VAL A 95 23.34 -3.21 -8.86
N ILE A 96 22.74 -2.42 -9.74
CA ILE A 96 21.81 -1.37 -9.37
C ILE A 96 20.44 -1.75 -9.91
N ILE A 97 19.45 -1.78 -9.03
CA ILE A 97 18.08 -2.14 -9.37
C ILE A 97 17.16 -1.00 -9.00
N PHE A 98 16.36 -0.56 -9.97
CA PHE A 98 15.33 0.44 -9.75
C PHE A 98 13.97 -0.22 -9.94
N ILE A 99 13.08 -0.02 -8.97
CA ILE A 99 11.72 -0.55 -9.01
C ILE A 99 10.73 0.57 -8.69
N ASN A 100 9.69 0.69 -9.50
CA ASN A 100 8.53 1.53 -9.24
C ASN A 100 7.34 0.60 -9.04
N LEU A 101 6.85 0.49 -7.82
CA LEU A 101 5.72 -0.37 -7.48
C LEU A 101 4.44 0.45 -7.46
N ASP A 102 3.55 0.18 -8.42
CA ASP A 102 2.21 0.76 -8.49
C ASP A 102 2.22 2.29 -8.51
N ASP A 103 3.28 2.91 -9.04
CA ASP A 103 3.50 4.36 -9.05
C ASP A 103 3.45 5.01 -7.67
N LYS A 104 3.49 4.21 -6.61
CA LYS A 104 3.42 4.70 -5.23
C LYS A 104 4.72 4.58 -4.48
N ILE A 105 5.50 3.53 -4.75
CA ILE A 105 6.74 3.27 -4.03
C ILE A 105 7.87 3.14 -5.03
N LEU A 106 8.86 4.02 -4.88
CA LEU A 106 10.07 4.01 -5.68
C LEU A 106 11.22 3.52 -4.83
N GLN A 107 11.94 2.50 -5.30
CA GLN A 107 13.10 1.97 -4.60
C GLN A 107 14.28 1.85 -5.53
N ASN A 108 15.46 2.18 -5.02
CA ASN A 108 16.70 2.05 -5.75
C ASN A 108 17.66 1.26 -4.87
N TRP A 109 17.98 0.03 -5.31
CA TRP A 109 18.82 -0.87 -4.53
C TRP A 109 20.18 -1.03 -5.20
N GLN A 110 21.21 -1.12 -4.38
CA GLN A 110 22.57 -1.37 -4.85
C GLN A 110 23.14 -2.57 -4.11
N PHE A 111 23.63 -3.52 -4.86
CA PHE A 111 24.25 -4.72 -4.32
C PHE A 111 25.68 -4.85 -4.84
N SER A 112 26.55 -5.42 -4.02
CA SER A 112 27.91 -5.75 -4.40
C SER A 112 28.04 -7.25 -4.66
N LEU A 113 28.60 -7.59 -5.78
CA LEU A 113 28.85 -9.00 -6.14
C LEU A 113 30.10 -9.51 -5.46
#